data_87c50004582669d5410c03dc888c8390
#
_entry.id   87c50004582669d5410c03dc888c8390
#
_cell.length_a   1.000
_cell.length_b   1.000
_cell.length_c   1.000
_cell.angle_alpha   90.00
_cell.angle_beta   90.00
_cell.angle_gamma   90.00
#
_symmetry.space_group_name_H-M   'P 1'
#
loop_
_entity.id
_entity.type
_entity.pdbx_description
1 polymer ?
#
loop_
_entity_poly.entity_id
_entity_poly.type
_entity_poly.pdbx_seq_one_letter_code
_entity_poly.pdbx_strand_id
1 'polypeptide(L)'
;MLDVLSGFLVVVIVIALGFLVGRRDLLGPRAVYTLNMFVFWIATPALLISFLSQADLADVFGENLAVVVLSSVLAGLVGFLGFRHLAGRNVPDSLVTLLACSYCNGSNLGVPLVTHVLGDPTASLPVIIFQTAVYGPAVVLLLDVSTRRQARTEDGGATAHHSIGPLVRELVVGIVRNPLIIAAVTGIILAALHTTADWT
;
A
#
# COMPACT_ATOMS: atom_id res chain seq x y z
N MET A 1 18.92 15.97 -11.16
CA MET A 1 19.59 15.86 -9.83
C MET A 1 19.08 16.91 -8.85
N LEU A 2 19.00 18.19 -9.20
CA LEU A 2 18.47 19.25 -8.33
C LEU A 2 16.98 19.02 -8.00
N ASP A 3 16.19 18.59 -8.97
CA ASP A 3 14.74 18.34 -8.81
C ASP A 3 14.46 17.18 -7.82
N VAL A 4 15.28 16.13 -7.85
CA VAL A 4 15.19 15.03 -6.88
C VAL A 4 15.54 15.52 -5.48
N LEU A 5 16.62 16.33 -5.35
CA LEU A 5 17.03 16.86 -4.06
C LEU A 5 16.00 17.84 -3.50
N SER A 6 15.38 18.67 -4.35
CA SER A 6 14.32 19.60 -3.94
C SER A 6 13.05 18.84 -3.50
N GLY A 7 12.69 17.73 -4.16
CA GLY A 7 11.57 16.87 -3.74
C GLY A 7 11.79 16.27 -2.35
N PHE A 8 12.99 15.75 -2.09
CA PHE A 8 13.33 15.26 -0.75
C PHE A 8 13.35 16.40 0.29
N LEU A 9 13.82 17.60 -0.07
CA LEU A 9 13.82 18.75 0.82
C LEU A 9 12.40 19.13 1.27
N VAL A 10 11.43 19.13 0.36
CA VAL A 10 10.01 19.37 0.70
C VAL A 10 9.52 18.37 1.73
N VAL A 11 9.81 17.09 1.53
CA VAL A 11 9.42 16.02 2.47
C VAL A 11 10.09 16.24 3.83
N VAL A 12 11.38 16.56 3.87
CA VAL A 12 12.11 16.83 5.11
C VAL A 12 11.52 18.05 5.85
N ILE A 13 11.17 19.12 5.13
CA ILE A 13 10.53 20.30 5.73
C ILE A 13 9.19 19.94 6.37
N VAL A 14 8.35 19.17 5.67
CA VAL A 14 7.04 18.74 6.21
C VAL A 14 7.22 17.85 7.45
N ILE A 15 8.19 16.94 7.43
CA ILE A 15 8.52 16.10 8.59
C ILE A 15 9.02 16.98 9.76
N ALA A 16 9.90 17.95 9.51
CA ALA A 16 10.40 18.86 10.52
C ALA A 16 9.28 19.71 11.14
N LEU A 17 8.35 20.22 10.32
CA LEU A 17 7.16 20.91 10.80
C LEU A 17 6.28 20.02 11.66
N GLY A 18 6.02 18.78 11.22
CA GLY A 18 5.29 17.79 11.99
C GLY A 18 5.94 17.47 13.34
N PHE A 19 7.27 17.34 13.35
CA PHE A 19 8.05 17.15 14.58
C PHE A 19 7.92 18.33 15.54
N LEU A 20 8.01 19.58 15.04
CA LEU A 20 7.87 20.78 15.87
C LEU A 20 6.47 20.90 16.47
N VAL A 21 5.44 20.63 15.68
CA VAL A 21 4.04 20.64 16.12
C VAL A 21 3.82 19.55 17.19
N GLY A 22 4.33 18.35 16.95
CA GLY A 22 4.23 17.24 17.90
C GLY A 22 5.02 17.49 19.19
N ARG A 23 6.23 18.06 19.09
CA ARG A 23 7.05 18.38 20.27
C ARG A 23 6.41 19.44 21.18
N ARG A 24 5.61 20.34 20.60
CA ARG A 24 4.90 21.39 21.36
C ARG A 24 3.50 20.96 21.82
N ASP A 25 3.12 19.73 21.55
CA ASP A 25 1.80 19.16 21.87
C ASP A 25 0.61 20.03 21.43
N LEU A 26 0.78 20.75 20.30
CA LEU A 26 -0.22 21.71 19.79
C LEU A 26 -1.54 21.03 19.39
N LEU A 27 -1.51 19.76 19.04
CA LEU A 27 -2.66 19.01 18.55
C LEU A 27 -3.22 18.02 19.59
N GLY A 28 -2.61 17.98 20.77
CA GLY A 28 -3.04 17.14 21.90
C GLY A 28 -2.63 15.67 21.79
N PRO A 29 -2.92 14.86 22.83
CA PRO A 29 -2.30 13.55 23.06
C PRO A 29 -2.73 12.46 22.05
N ARG A 30 -3.84 12.65 21.31
CA ARG A 30 -4.32 11.71 20.29
C ARG A 30 -4.14 12.20 18.86
N ALA A 31 -3.36 13.24 18.65
CA ALA A 31 -3.17 13.89 17.36
C ALA A 31 -2.73 12.93 16.27
N VAL A 32 -1.73 12.08 16.54
CA VAL A 32 -1.22 11.10 15.57
C VAL A 32 -2.31 10.13 15.12
N TYR A 33 -3.10 9.61 16.07
CA TYR A 33 -4.20 8.70 15.75
C TYR A 33 -5.27 9.41 14.91
N THR A 34 -5.71 10.59 15.33
CA THR A 34 -6.76 11.37 14.65
C THR A 34 -6.32 11.77 13.24
N LEU A 35 -5.08 12.26 13.07
CA LEU A 35 -4.53 12.61 11.77
C LEU A 35 -4.39 11.38 10.85
N ASN A 36 -3.93 10.25 11.38
CA ASN A 36 -3.86 9.01 10.61
C ASN A 36 -5.24 8.54 10.14
N MET A 37 -6.26 8.61 11.00
CA MET A 37 -7.64 8.28 10.62
C MET A 37 -8.18 9.24 9.56
N PHE A 38 -7.95 10.53 9.71
CA PHE A 38 -8.33 11.54 8.72
C PHE A 38 -7.66 11.28 7.36
N VAL A 39 -6.35 11.05 7.36
CA VAL A 39 -5.60 10.76 6.13
C VAL A 39 -6.11 9.48 5.48
N PHE A 40 -6.27 8.41 6.25
CA PHE A 40 -6.68 7.10 5.71
C PHE A 40 -8.12 7.08 5.19
N TRP A 41 -9.07 7.70 5.92
CA TRP A 41 -10.50 7.62 5.58
C TRP A 41 -10.99 8.75 4.67
N ILE A 42 -10.30 9.88 4.62
CA ILE A 42 -10.77 11.07 3.91
C ILE A 42 -9.73 11.57 2.91
N ALA A 43 -8.53 11.95 3.34
CA ALA A 43 -7.59 12.65 2.48
C ALA A 43 -7.04 11.76 1.36
N THR A 44 -6.58 10.56 1.67
CA THR A 44 -6.03 9.63 0.66
C THR A 44 -7.09 9.12 -0.32
N PRO A 45 -8.30 8.71 0.10
CA PRO A 45 -9.39 8.41 -0.84
C PRO A 45 -9.75 9.57 -1.77
N ALA A 46 -9.86 10.79 -1.24
CA ALA A 46 -10.17 11.96 -2.06
C ALA A 46 -9.09 12.24 -3.11
N LEU A 47 -7.82 12.17 -2.72
CA LEU A 47 -6.68 12.31 -3.65
C LEU A 47 -6.69 11.21 -4.71
N LEU A 48 -6.95 9.96 -4.32
CA LEU A 48 -6.96 8.82 -5.23
C LEU A 48 -8.08 8.95 -6.27
N ILE A 49 -9.28 9.38 -5.87
CA ILE A 49 -10.37 9.68 -6.79
C ILE A 49 -9.95 10.80 -7.75
N SER A 50 -9.41 11.90 -7.22
CA SER A 50 -9.01 13.05 -8.03
C SER A 50 -7.96 12.69 -9.08
N PHE A 51 -6.95 11.92 -8.71
CA PHE A 51 -5.89 11.54 -9.65
C PHE A 51 -6.35 10.49 -10.65
N LEU A 52 -7.06 9.45 -10.22
CA LEU A 52 -7.55 8.41 -11.12
C LEU A 52 -8.60 8.93 -12.09
N SER A 53 -9.45 9.86 -11.68
CA SER A 53 -10.46 10.43 -12.59
C SER A 53 -9.87 11.23 -13.75
N GLN A 54 -8.60 11.64 -13.65
CA GLN A 54 -7.87 12.42 -14.66
C GLN A 54 -6.77 11.61 -15.34
N ALA A 55 -6.49 10.39 -14.87
CA ALA A 55 -5.42 9.55 -15.38
C ALA A 55 -5.83 8.82 -16.66
N ASP A 56 -4.87 8.64 -17.56
CA ASP A 56 -5.04 7.66 -18.64
C ASP A 56 -4.95 6.25 -18.06
N LEU A 57 -6.06 5.51 -18.14
CA LEU A 57 -6.13 4.15 -17.60
C LEU A 57 -5.18 3.20 -18.31
N ALA A 58 -4.86 3.45 -19.59
CA ALA A 58 -3.88 2.65 -20.32
C ALA A 58 -2.47 2.80 -19.73
N ASP A 59 -2.10 4.01 -19.30
CA ASP A 59 -0.82 4.26 -18.65
C ASP A 59 -0.75 3.64 -17.24
N VAL A 60 -1.86 3.70 -16.50
CA VAL A 60 -1.93 3.15 -15.13
C VAL A 60 -1.88 1.63 -15.12
N PHE A 61 -2.63 0.98 -16.04
CA PHE A 61 -2.76 -0.49 -16.10
C PHE A 61 -1.86 -1.15 -17.16
N GLY A 62 -1.07 -0.37 -17.89
CA GLY A 62 -0.15 -0.82 -18.91
C GLY A 62 1.18 -1.37 -18.38
N GLU A 63 2.25 -1.04 -19.08
CA GLU A 63 3.61 -1.52 -18.77
C GLU A 63 4.09 -1.09 -17.37
N ASN A 64 3.68 0.09 -16.90
CA ASN A 64 4.03 0.60 -15.59
C ASN A 64 3.54 -0.32 -14.45
N LEU A 65 2.32 -0.84 -14.55
CA LEU A 65 1.81 -1.80 -13.57
C LEU A 65 2.60 -3.11 -13.62
N ALA A 66 2.93 -3.60 -14.80
CA ALA A 66 3.73 -4.82 -14.94
C ALA A 66 5.11 -4.69 -14.31
N VAL A 67 5.78 -3.54 -14.50
CA VAL A 67 7.08 -3.24 -13.88
C VAL A 67 6.95 -3.19 -12.36
N VAL A 68 5.91 -2.55 -11.83
CA VAL A 68 5.65 -2.47 -10.39
C VAL A 68 5.40 -3.84 -9.78
N VAL A 69 4.56 -4.66 -10.41
CA VAL A 69 4.26 -6.03 -9.96
C VAL A 69 5.54 -6.86 -9.93
N LEU A 70 6.26 -6.88 -11.04
CA LEU A 70 7.45 -7.70 -11.19
C LEU A 70 8.56 -7.27 -10.21
N SER A 71 8.85 -5.98 -10.10
CA SER A 71 9.87 -5.46 -9.19
C SER A 71 9.51 -5.70 -7.72
N SER A 72 8.26 -5.48 -7.32
CA SER A 72 7.81 -5.72 -5.95
C SER A 72 7.88 -7.22 -5.60
N VAL A 73 7.41 -8.09 -6.48
CA VAL A 73 7.44 -9.54 -6.26
C VAL A 73 8.88 -10.06 -6.20
N LEU A 74 9.74 -9.62 -7.12
CA LEU A 74 11.15 -10.04 -7.13
C LEU A 74 11.90 -9.55 -5.88
N ALA A 75 11.76 -8.27 -5.52
CA ALA A 75 12.39 -7.72 -4.32
C ALA A 75 11.88 -8.42 -3.04
N GLY A 76 10.58 -8.63 -2.95
CA GLY A 76 9.97 -9.37 -1.84
C GLY A 76 10.47 -10.82 -1.76
N LEU A 77 10.55 -11.51 -2.89
CA LEU A 77 11.03 -12.89 -2.95
C LEU A 77 12.51 -12.99 -2.54
N VAL A 78 13.35 -12.06 -2.98
CA VAL A 78 14.76 -11.99 -2.56
C VAL A 78 14.86 -11.79 -1.04
N GLY A 79 14.08 -10.88 -0.48
CA GLY A 79 14.00 -10.68 0.98
C GLY A 79 13.53 -11.93 1.71
N PHE A 80 12.45 -12.57 1.23
CA PHE A 80 11.92 -13.79 1.80
C PHE A 80 12.93 -14.94 1.80
N LEU A 81 13.51 -15.24 0.64
CA LEU A 81 14.47 -16.34 0.47
C LEU A 81 15.76 -16.08 1.27
N GLY A 82 16.27 -14.85 1.23
CA GLY A 82 17.43 -14.46 2.01
C GLY A 82 17.21 -14.68 3.51
N PHE A 83 16.10 -14.19 4.04
CA PHE A 83 15.81 -14.31 5.46
C PHE A 83 15.47 -15.76 5.87
N ARG A 84 14.78 -16.50 5.00
CA ARG A 84 14.44 -17.89 5.20
C ARG A 84 15.67 -18.81 5.22
N HIS A 85 16.59 -18.64 4.25
CA HIS A 85 17.69 -19.58 4.04
C HIS A 85 19.00 -19.11 4.64
N LEU A 86 19.32 -17.80 4.59
CA LEU A 86 20.58 -17.29 5.14
C LEU A 86 20.48 -17.02 6.65
N ALA A 87 19.34 -16.50 7.12
CA ALA A 87 19.13 -16.22 8.53
C ALA A 87 18.43 -17.38 9.29
N GLY A 88 18.02 -18.45 8.61
CA GLY A 88 17.39 -19.63 9.22
C GLY A 88 16.05 -19.34 9.92
N ARG A 89 15.34 -18.28 9.52
CA ARG A 89 14.10 -17.83 10.15
C ARG A 89 12.88 -18.64 9.70
N ASN A 90 11.83 -18.60 10.51
CA ASN A 90 10.54 -19.23 10.20
C ASN A 90 9.82 -18.55 9.02
N VAL A 91 8.73 -19.16 8.52
CA VAL A 91 7.98 -18.63 7.39
C VAL A 91 7.29 -17.30 7.72
N PRO A 92 6.61 -17.12 8.88
CA PRO A 92 6.01 -15.83 9.25
C PRO A 92 7.01 -14.67 9.24
N ASP A 93 8.18 -14.83 9.88
CA ASP A 93 9.21 -13.78 9.92
C ASP A 93 9.73 -13.46 8.50
N SER A 94 9.87 -14.49 7.65
CA SER A 94 10.30 -14.31 6.27
C SER A 94 9.25 -13.59 5.42
N LEU A 95 7.93 -13.78 5.69
CA LEU A 95 6.85 -13.03 5.04
C LEU A 95 6.82 -11.55 5.47
N VAL A 96 7.13 -11.25 6.74
CA VAL A 96 7.30 -9.87 7.19
C VAL A 96 8.49 -9.22 6.46
N THR A 97 9.60 -9.95 6.30
CA THR A 97 10.76 -9.46 5.55
C THR A 97 10.44 -9.26 4.06
N LEU A 98 9.61 -10.12 3.47
CA LEU A 98 9.10 -9.94 2.11
C LEU A 98 8.44 -8.57 1.95
N LEU A 99 7.52 -8.21 2.86
CA LEU A 99 6.89 -6.88 2.85
C LEU A 99 7.92 -5.76 3.08
N ALA A 100 8.82 -5.91 4.05
CA ALA A 100 9.81 -4.90 4.37
C ALA A 100 10.75 -4.57 3.20
N CYS A 101 11.02 -5.54 2.30
CA CYS A 101 11.85 -5.36 1.12
C CYS A 101 11.12 -4.81 -0.10
N SER A 102 9.80 -4.90 -0.15
CA SER A 102 9.03 -4.65 -1.38
C SER A 102 7.84 -3.70 -1.23
N TYR A 103 7.35 -3.51 -0.02
CA TYR A 103 6.21 -2.62 0.23
C TYR A 103 6.70 -1.19 0.48
N CYS A 104 6.24 -0.25 -0.32
CA CYS A 104 6.62 1.16 -0.19
C CYS A 104 5.44 2.05 0.20
N ASN A 105 5.73 3.22 0.73
CA ASN A 105 4.73 4.23 1.08
C ASN A 105 4.38 5.07 -0.17
N GLY A 106 3.68 4.42 -1.12
CA GLY A 106 3.35 5.01 -2.42
C GLY A 106 2.39 6.20 -2.34
N SER A 107 1.45 6.21 -1.39
CA SER A 107 0.47 7.30 -1.28
C SER A 107 1.01 8.52 -0.51
N ASN A 108 1.49 8.33 0.73
CA ASN A 108 1.83 9.46 1.57
C ASN A 108 3.19 10.11 1.24
N LEU A 109 4.15 9.30 0.80
CA LEU A 109 5.48 9.75 0.42
C LEU A 109 5.68 9.75 -1.10
N GLY A 110 5.17 8.72 -1.78
CA GLY A 110 5.33 8.55 -3.22
C GLY A 110 4.66 9.66 -4.00
N VAL A 111 3.38 9.96 -3.78
CA VAL A 111 2.64 11.00 -4.53
C VAL A 111 3.33 12.37 -4.46
N PRO A 112 3.66 12.94 -3.28
CA PRO A 112 4.37 14.24 -3.23
C PRO A 112 5.72 14.22 -3.93
N LEU A 113 6.50 13.15 -3.77
CA LEU A 113 7.81 13.03 -4.36
C LEU A 113 7.75 12.95 -5.89
N VAL A 114 6.87 12.08 -6.42
CA VAL A 114 6.70 11.86 -7.85
C VAL A 114 6.13 13.10 -8.52
N THR A 115 5.15 13.76 -7.91
CA THR A 115 4.61 15.04 -8.40
C THR A 115 5.72 16.09 -8.52
N HIS A 116 6.61 16.16 -7.54
CA HIS A 116 7.68 17.16 -7.56
C HIS A 116 8.81 16.82 -8.55
N VAL A 117 9.15 15.53 -8.69
CA VAL A 117 10.28 15.07 -9.53
C VAL A 117 9.88 14.88 -10.98
N LEU A 118 8.72 14.29 -11.25
CA LEU A 118 8.24 13.96 -12.59
C LEU A 118 7.18 14.95 -13.10
N GLY A 119 6.60 15.77 -12.22
CA GLY A 119 5.50 16.67 -12.57
C GLY A 119 4.14 15.96 -12.71
N ASP A 120 4.09 14.64 -12.47
CA ASP A 120 2.91 13.83 -12.69
C ASP A 120 2.60 12.94 -11.46
N PRO A 121 1.56 13.28 -10.67
CA PRO A 121 1.17 12.48 -9.51
C PRO A 121 0.63 11.08 -9.88
N THR A 122 0.18 10.88 -11.13
CA THR A 122 -0.45 9.64 -11.58
C THR A 122 0.55 8.50 -11.69
N ALA A 123 1.84 8.78 -11.87
CA ALA A 123 2.89 7.79 -11.95
C ALA A 123 3.06 6.93 -10.68
N SER A 124 2.50 7.36 -9.51
CA SER A 124 2.47 6.54 -8.30
C SER A 124 1.23 5.64 -8.19
N LEU A 125 0.20 5.82 -9.01
CA LEU A 125 -1.07 5.08 -8.93
C LEU A 125 -0.90 3.57 -9.11
N PRO A 126 -0.11 3.04 -10.07
CA PRO A 126 0.08 1.61 -10.22
C PRO A 126 0.58 0.94 -8.94
N VAL A 127 1.52 1.59 -8.23
CA VAL A 127 2.07 1.11 -6.96
C VAL A 127 0.99 1.05 -5.89
N ILE A 128 0.24 2.14 -5.73
CA ILE A 128 -0.81 2.26 -4.71
C ILE A 128 -1.89 1.20 -4.92
N ILE A 129 -2.37 1.07 -6.15
CA ILE A 129 -3.42 0.11 -6.50
C ILE A 129 -2.95 -1.32 -6.27
N PHE A 130 -1.78 -1.68 -6.82
CA PHE A 130 -1.24 -3.02 -6.68
C PHE A 130 -1.01 -3.41 -5.22
N GLN A 131 -0.34 -2.56 -4.45
CA GLN A 131 -0.01 -2.86 -3.06
C GLN A 131 -1.25 -2.91 -2.16
N THR A 132 -2.21 -2.03 -2.37
CA THR A 132 -3.41 -1.95 -1.52
C THR A 132 -4.45 -3.01 -1.88
N ALA A 133 -4.68 -3.25 -3.17
CA ALA A 133 -5.74 -4.14 -3.62
C ALA A 133 -5.34 -5.62 -3.68
N VAL A 134 -4.06 -5.90 -3.97
CA VAL A 134 -3.61 -7.27 -4.26
C VAL A 134 -2.50 -7.71 -3.31
N TYR A 135 -1.38 -6.98 -3.30
CA TYR A 135 -0.15 -7.46 -2.68
C TYR A 135 -0.23 -7.52 -1.15
N GLY A 136 -0.66 -6.44 -0.51
CA GLY A 136 -0.84 -6.39 0.94
C GLY A 136 -1.80 -7.45 1.45
N PRO A 137 -3.04 -7.52 0.95
CA PRO A 137 -4.00 -8.56 1.33
C PRO A 137 -3.50 -9.98 1.11
N ALA A 138 -2.82 -10.25 -0.02
CA ALA A 138 -2.28 -11.57 -0.31
C ALA A 138 -1.21 -12.00 0.71
N VAL A 139 -0.28 -11.09 1.05
CA VAL A 139 0.78 -11.40 2.02
C VAL A 139 0.23 -11.50 3.44
N VAL A 140 -0.75 -10.67 3.82
CA VAL A 140 -1.44 -10.78 5.13
C VAL A 140 -2.13 -12.15 5.26
N LEU A 141 -2.79 -12.62 4.19
CA LEU A 141 -3.38 -13.98 4.17
C LEU A 141 -2.31 -15.06 4.38
N LEU A 142 -1.22 -14.99 3.63
CA LEU A 142 -0.12 -15.95 3.76
C LEU A 142 0.50 -15.92 5.16
N LEU A 143 0.64 -14.73 5.75
CA LEU A 143 1.16 -14.53 7.10
C LEU A 143 0.24 -15.19 8.13
N ASP A 144 -1.06 -14.94 8.05
CA ASP A 144 -2.02 -15.52 9.00
C ASP A 144 -2.09 -17.05 8.88
N VAL A 145 -2.14 -17.60 7.67
CA VAL A 145 -2.10 -19.05 7.43
C VAL A 145 -0.80 -19.66 7.97
N SER A 146 0.34 -19.02 7.74
CA SER A 146 1.64 -19.55 8.18
C SER A 146 1.81 -19.49 9.71
N THR A 147 1.34 -18.43 10.34
CA THR A 147 1.36 -18.26 11.81
C THR A 147 0.47 -19.31 12.49
N ARG A 148 -0.73 -19.53 11.97
CA ARG A 148 -1.64 -20.59 12.49
C ARG A 148 -1.05 -21.97 12.32
N ARG A 149 -0.33 -22.26 11.22
CA ARG A 149 0.36 -23.55 11.02
C ARG A 149 1.50 -23.73 12.02
N GLN A 150 2.27 -22.69 12.28
CA GLN A 150 3.36 -22.74 13.24
C GLN A 150 2.85 -23.00 14.67
N ALA A 151 1.83 -22.28 15.14
CA ALA A 151 1.21 -22.47 16.44
C ALA A 151 0.70 -23.93 16.64
N ARG A 152 0.13 -24.53 15.59
CA ARG A 152 -0.30 -25.94 15.63
C ARG A 152 0.84 -26.93 15.79
N THR A 153 1.99 -26.64 15.21
CA THR A 153 3.16 -27.51 15.32
C THR A 153 3.72 -27.48 16.76
N GLU A 154 3.63 -26.31 17.40
CA GLU A 154 4.09 -26.11 18.78
C GLU A 154 3.13 -26.74 19.82
N ASP A 155 1.81 -26.72 19.56
CA ASP A 155 0.78 -27.25 20.47
C ASP A 155 0.54 -28.78 20.35
N GLY A 156 1.38 -29.52 19.64
CA GLY A 156 1.30 -30.98 19.56
C GLY A 156 0.12 -31.56 18.77
N GLY A 157 -0.44 -30.78 17.82
CA GLY A 157 -1.31 -31.35 16.79
C GLY A 157 -2.79 -31.54 17.14
N ALA A 158 -3.37 -30.77 18.06
CA ALA A 158 -4.80 -30.74 18.29
C ALA A 158 -5.56 -30.30 17.02
N THR A 159 -6.36 -31.17 16.45
CA THR A 159 -7.09 -31.07 15.20
C THR A 159 -8.28 -30.10 15.30
N ALA A 160 -8.05 -28.83 15.35
CA ALA A 160 -9.09 -27.86 15.01
C ALA A 160 -9.05 -27.61 13.48
N HIS A 161 -9.98 -28.25 12.75
CA HIS A 161 -10.27 -27.92 11.35
C HIS A 161 -10.81 -26.47 11.28
N HIS A 162 -9.91 -25.48 11.29
CA HIS A 162 -10.31 -24.14 10.91
C HIS A 162 -10.29 -24.08 9.38
N SER A 163 -11.48 -24.03 8.81
CA SER A 163 -11.62 -23.86 7.36
C SER A 163 -10.99 -22.53 6.95
N ILE A 164 -10.28 -22.52 5.83
CA ILE A 164 -9.70 -21.30 5.24
C ILE A 164 -10.80 -20.32 4.83
N GLY A 165 -12.03 -20.80 4.69
CA GLY A 165 -13.20 -20.04 4.26
C GLY A 165 -13.50 -18.77 5.07
N PRO A 166 -13.59 -18.82 6.42
CA PRO A 166 -13.79 -17.60 7.22
C PRO A 166 -12.70 -16.57 7.03
N LEU A 167 -11.44 -16.99 6.93
CA LEU A 167 -10.29 -16.13 6.73
C LEU A 167 -10.33 -15.42 5.39
N VAL A 168 -10.59 -16.16 4.32
CA VAL A 168 -10.77 -15.61 2.97
C VAL A 168 -11.94 -14.62 2.95
N ARG A 169 -13.05 -14.96 3.63
CA ARG A 169 -14.20 -14.07 3.74
C ARG A 169 -13.84 -12.76 4.47
N GLU A 170 -13.13 -12.83 5.59
CA GLU A 170 -12.68 -11.63 6.33
C GLU A 170 -11.79 -10.75 5.48
N LEU A 171 -10.87 -11.34 4.72
CA LEU A 171 -10.02 -10.61 3.79
C LEU A 171 -10.80 -9.97 2.65
N VAL A 172 -11.69 -10.71 2.01
CA VAL A 172 -12.54 -10.17 0.94
C VAL A 172 -13.40 -9.01 1.46
N VAL A 173 -14.01 -9.17 2.64
CA VAL A 173 -14.78 -8.09 3.29
C VAL A 173 -13.86 -6.91 3.62
N GLY A 174 -12.65 -7.16 4.12
CA GLY A 174 -11.65 -6.11 4.41
C GLY A 174 -11.24 -5.35 3.15
N ILE A 175 -11.01 -6.07 2.05
CA ILE A 175 -10.69 -5.49 0.74
C ILE A 175 -11.86 -4.62 0.24
N VAL A 176 -13.07 -5.15 0.20
CA VAL A 176 -14.26 -4.43 -0.31
C VAL A 176 -14.62 -3.22 0.55
N ARG A 177 -14.33 -3.25 1.84
CA ARG A 177 -14.57 -2.14 2.78
C ARG A 177 -13.39 -1.17 2.88
N ASN A 178 -12.28 -1.43 2.22
CA ASN A 178 -11.12 -0.55 2.25
C ASN A 178 -11.44 0.77 1.52
N PRO A 179 -11.32 1.93 2.18
CA PRO A 179 -11.67 3.22 1.58
C PRO A 179 -10.80 3.54 0.34
N LEU A 180 -9.56 3.04 0.29
CA LEU A 180 -8.68 3.24 -0.86
C LEU A 180 -9.14 2.44 -2.08
N ILE A 181 -9.66 1.23 -1.88
CA ILE A 181 -10.17 0.40 -2.99
C ILE A 181 -11.49 0.98 -3.51
N ILE A 182 -12.37 1.43 -2.63
CA ILE A 182 -13.60 2.11 -3.01
C ILE A 182 -13.26 3.37 -3.82
N ALA A 183 -12.29 4.16 -3.35
CA ALA A 183 -11.82 5.36 -4.05
C ALA A 183 -11.20 5.04 -5.41
N ALA A 184 -10.38 3.99 -5.51
CA ALA A 184 -9.79 3.56 -6.76
C ALA A 184 -10.86 3.16 -7.78
N VAL A 185 -11.82 2.33 -7.38
CA VAL A 185 -12.94 1.92 -8.24
C VAL A 185 -13.76 3.14 -8.69
N THR A 186 -14.08 4.05 -7.76
CA THR A 186 -14.82 5.28 -8.08
C THR A 186 -14.05 6.16 -9.08
N GLY A 187 -12.74 6.36 -8.87
CA GLY A 187 -11.90 7.15 -9.76
C GLY A 187 -11.81 6.53 -11.17
N ILE A 188 -11.66 5.19 -11.27
CA ILE A 188 -11.64 4.47 -12.54
C ILE A 188 -12.99 4.63 -13.28
N ILE A 189 -14.10 4.51 -12.58
CA ILE A 189 -15.45 4.71 -13.18
C ILE A 189 -15.57 6.14 -13.72
N LEU A 190 -15.12 7.14 -12.95
CA LEU A 190 -15.16 8.54 -13.40
C LEU A 190 -14.26 8.77 -14.62
N ALA A 191 -13.05 8.23 -14.64
CA ALA A 191 -12.16 8.30 -15.79
C ALA A 191 -12.80 7.69 -17.05
N ALA A 192 -13.40 6.50 -16.91
CA ALA A 192 -14.10 5.84 -18.01
C ALA A 192 -15.30 6.64 -18.53
N LEU A 193 -16.02 7.32 -17.66
CA LEU A 193 -17.14 8.19 -18.03
C LEU A 193 -16.67 9.47 -18.73
N HIS A 194 -15.54 10.05 -18.32
CA HIS A 194 -14.96 11.22 -19.00
C HIS A 194 -14.52 10.88 -20.42
N THR A 195 -13.81 9.77 -20.60
CA THR A 195 -13.38 9.32 -21.93
C THR A 195 -14.54 9.03 -22.88
N THR A 196 -15.72 8.62 -22.38
CA THR A 196 -16.92 8.41 -23.19
C THR A 196 -17.67 9.69 -23.51
N ALA A 197 -17.55 10.75 -22.71
CA ALA A 197 -18.22 12.02 -22.94
C ALA A 197 -17.51 12.90 -24.00
N ASP A 198 -16.22 12.72 -24.20
CA ASP A 198 -15.44 13.48 -25.19
C ASP A 198 -15.66 13.04 -26.65
N TRP A 199 -16.46 11.99 -26.90
CA TRP A 199 -16.82 11.49 -28.23
C TRP A 199 -18.23 11.92 -28.72
N THR A 200 -18.99 12.74 -27.93
CA THR A 200 -20.32 13.27 -28.28
C THR A 200 -20.31 14.78 -28.43
#